data_61c81af198580c6949251c1aec84419a
#
_entry.id   61c81af198580c6949251c1aec84419a
#
_cell.length_a   1.000
_cell.length_b   1.000
_cell.length_c   1.000
_cell.angle_alpha   90.00
_cell.angle_beta   90.00
_cell.angle_gamma   90.00
#
_symmetry.space_group_name_H-M   'P 1'
#
loop_
_entity.id
_entity.type
_entity.pdbx_description
1 polymer ?
#
loop_
_entity_poly.entity_id
_entity_poly.type
_entity_poly.pdbx_seq_one_letter_code
_entity_poly.pdbx_strand_id
1 'polypeptide(L)'
;VSDTVNMANLPWEKVFTDPQLQVLIRLGLERNTDLQTAMLQVKEAQASLMTSRLSYLPSLTLAPQGGVSSFDRMKGSWSWSLPVSASWELDLFGKILNTKRAAKAALLRSEAYRQAVQTQVVAAIANYYYTLLMLDKQLQITEETAVLWGENVETMKAMKEAAMVNEAGVVQSEANYYMVLASI
;
A
#
# COMPACT_ATOMS: atom_id res chain seq x y z
N VAL A 1 25.11 14.87 16.90
CA VAL A 1 24.60 13.60 17.44
C VAL A 1 23.88 12.91 16.29
N SER A 2 24.56 11.95 15.66
CA SER A 2 23.95 11.12 14.61
C SER A 2 23.23 9.97 15.29
N ASP A 3 22.01 10.18 15.70
CA ASP A 3 21.14 9.11 16.12
C ASP A 3 20.61 8.39 14.86
N THR A 4 21.41 7.44 14.37
CA THR A 4 21.12 6.68 13.16
C THR A 4 20.25 5.45 13.44
N VAL A 5 19.86 5.22 14.68
CA VAL A 5 18.97 4.10 15.07
C VAL A 5 17.54 4.63 15.15
N ASN A 6 16.97 4.95 14.00
CA ASN A 6 15.54 5.26 13.90
C ASN A 6 14.78 3.94 13.71
N MET A 7 13.67 3.76 14.44
CA MET A 7 12.78 2.58 14.28
C MET A 7 12.33 2.36 12.83
N ALA A 8 12.28 3.42 12.02
CA ALA A 8 11.98 3.34 10.60
C ALA A 8 13.03 2.56 9.77
N ASN A 9 14.24 2.39 10.30
CA ASN A 9 15.32 1.65 9.64
C ASN A 9 15.44 0.19 10.14
N LEU A 10 14.65 -0.21 11.16
CA LEU A 10 14.63 -1.58 11.63
C LEU A 10 13.81 -2.45 10.67
N PRO A 11 14.29 -3.65 10.34
CA PRO A 11 13.47 -4.63 9.63
C PRO A 11 12.19 -4.91 10.42
N TRP A 12 11.05 -4.85 9.76
CA TRP A 12 9.74 -5.04 10.40
C TRP A 12 9.63 -6.41 11.12
N GLU A 13 10.37 -7.42 10.65
CA GLU A 13 10.45 -8.75 11.27
C GLU A 13 11.04 -8.71 12.70
N LYS A 14 11.85 -7.71 13.00
CA LYS A 14 12.40 -7.50 14.37
C LYS A 14 11.43 -6.76 15.27
N VAL A 15 10.52 -5.98 14.67
CA VAL A 15 9.49 -5.22 15.40
C VAL A 15 8.31 -6.11 15.74
N PHE A 16 7.84 -6.91 14.79
CA PHE A 16 6.70 -7.81 14.94
C PHE A 16 7.19 -9.25 15.06
N THR A 17 7.16 -9.79 16.29
CA THR A 17 7.68 -11.14 16.60
C THR A 17 6.65 -12.25 16.46
N ASP A 18 5.37 -11.92 16.31
CA ASP A 18 4.29 -12.88 16.12
C ASP A 18 4.40 -13.56 14.74
N PRO A 19 4.55 -14.90 14.69
CA PRO A 19 4.71 -15.62 13.43
C PRO A 19 3.50 -15.52 12.51
N GLN A 20 2.27 -15.46 13.06
CA GLN A 20 1.06 -15.36 12.27
C GLN A 20 0.98 -13.98 11.59
N LEU A 21 1.27 -12.91 12.35
CA LEU A 21 1.35 -11.56 11.81
C LEU A 21 2.43 -11.45 10.72
N GLN A 22 3.60 -12.06 10.92
CA GLN A 22 4.67 -12.06 9.92
C GLN A 22 4.25 -12.71 8.60
N VAL A 23 3.49 -13.80 8.64
CA VAL A 23 2.95 -14.44 7.43
C VAL A 23 1.98 -13.51 6.71
N LEU A 24 1.08 -12.85 7.44
CA LEU A 24 0.13 -11.90 6.86
C LEU A 24 0.82 -10.68 6.24
N ILE A 25 1.85 -10.14 6.90
CA ILE A 25 2.64 -9.02 6.36
C ILE A 25 3.33 -9.45 5.07
N ARG A 26 3.98 -10.61 5.01
CA ARG A 26 4.64 -11.09 3.79
C ARG A 26 3.65 -11.24 2.63
N LEU A 27 2.51 -11.85 2.90
CA LEU A 27 1.44 -12.00 1.90
C LEU A 27 0.92 -10.64 1.41
N GLY A 28 0.74 -9.70 2.34
CA GLY A 28 0.31 -8.35 2.02
C GLY A 28 1.34 -7.60 1.16
N LEU A 29 2.63 -7.66 1.52
CA LEU A 29 3.69 -7.04 0.73
C LEU A 29 3.83 -7.64 -0.67
N GLU A 30 3.58 -8.94 -0.82
CA GLU A 30 3.65 -9.62 -2.13
C GLU A 30 2.48 -9.25 -3.04
N ARG A 31 1.27 -9.09 -2.47
CA ARG A 31 0.03 -8.93 -3.25
C ARG A 31 -0.51 -7.52 -3.30
N ASN A 32 0.05 -6.59 -2.56
CA ASN A 32 -0.45 -5.22 -2.52
C ASN A 32 -0.19 -4.47 -3.83
N THR A 33 -1.24 -3.97 -4.45
CA THR A 33 -1.21 -3.25 -5.74
C THR A 33 -0.50 -1.90 -5.64
N ASP A 34 -0.63 -1.21 -4.51
CA ASP A 34 0.00 0.10 -4.33
C ASP A 34 1.52 -0.03 -4.22
N LEU A 35 2.00 -1.09 -3.55
CA LEU A 35 3.42 -1.39 -3.49
C LEU A 35 3.96 -1.80 -4.86
N GLN A 36 3.22 -2.61 -5.63
CA GLN A 36 3.59 -2.96 -7.00
C GLN A 36 3.65 -1.72 -7.91
N THR A 37 2.69 -0.80 -7.79
CA THR A 37 2.67 0.47 -8.49
C THR A 37 3.87 1.33 -8.11
N ALA A 38 4.20 1.44 -6.83
CA ALA A 38 5.38 2.16 -6.37
C ALA A 38 6.69 1.55 -6.93
N MET A 39 6.77 0.23 -7.03
CA MET A 39 7.91 -0.46 -7.67
C MET A 39 8.02 -0.14 -9.16
N LEU A 40 6.90 -0.05 -9.88
CA LEU A 40 6.88 0.35 -11.30
C LEU A 40 7.33 1.80 -11.48
N GLN A 41 6.91 2.72 -10.59
CA GLN A 41 7.36 4.11 -10.59
C GLN A 41 8.88 4.23 -10.38
N VAL A 42 9.49 3.37 -9.56
CA VAL A 42 10.95 3.31 -9.43
C VAL A 42 11.60 2.89 -10.75
N LYS A 43 11.07 1.86 -11.44
CA LYS A 43 11.57 1.42 -12.75
C LYS A 43 11.43 2.52 -13.83
N GLU A 44 10.32 3.25 -13.83
CA GLU A 44 10.09 4.38 -14.72
C GLU A 44 11.13 5.50 -14.48
N ALA A 45 11.38 5.85 -13.22
CA ALA A 45 12.38 6.84 -12.86
C ALA A 45 13.81 6.38 -13.23
N GLN A 46 14.12 5.07 -13.13
CA GLN A 46 15.39 4.50 -13.59
C GLN A 46 15.53 4.63 -15.11
N ALA A 47 14.49 4.32 -15.87
CA ALA A 47 14.48 4.48 -17.33
C ALA A 47 14.65 5.96 -17.74
N SER A 48 13.97 6.88 -17.05
CA SER A 48 14.11 8.32 -17.28
C SER A 48 15.53 8.82 -16.99
N LEU A 49 16.17 8.34 -15.91
CA LEU A 49 17.58 8.64 -15.62
C LEU A 49 18.50 8.09 -16.71
N MET A 50 18.22 6.88 -17.21
CA MET A 50 19.00 6.31 -18.31
C MET A 50 18.87 7.13 -19.59
N THR A 51 17.66 7.56 -19.95
CA THR A 51 17.41 8.48 -21.08
C THR A 51 18.22 9.78 -20.91
N SER A 52 18.22 10.37 -19.72
CA SER A 52 18.99 11.58 -19.42
C SER A 52 20.51 11.37 -19.51
N ARG A 53 21.00 10.14 -19.28
CA ARG A 53 22.43 9.79 -19.50
C ARG A 53 22.73 9.65 -20.97
N LEU A 54 21.83 9.04 -21.74
CA LEU A 54 21.98 8.85 -23.18
C LEU A 54 21.91 10.15 -23.98
N SER A 55 21.32 11.23 -23.40
CA SER A 55 21.27 12.55 -24.02
C SER A 55 22.64 13.21 -24.22
N TYR A 56 23.71 12.66 -23.62
CA TYR A 56 25.09 13.06 -23.92
C TYR A 56 25.63 12.47 -25.23
N LEU A 57 24.98 11.46 -25.78
CA LEU A 57 25.39 10.80 -27.02
C LEU A 57 24.68 11.46 -28.22
N PRO A 58 25.31 11.45 -29.41
CA PRO A 58 24.64 11.88 -30.62
C PRO A 58 23.42 10.99 -30.91
N SER A 59 22.33 11.59 -31.37
CA SER A 59 21.15 10.89 -31.86
C SER A 59 21.32 10.59 -33.34
N LEU A 60 21.01 9.35 -33.73
CA LEU A 60 20.96 8.91 -35.11
C LEU A 60 19.51 8.62 -35.46
N THR A 61 19.02 9.28 -36.50
CA THR A 61 17.65 9.07 -36.99
C THR A 61 17.72 8.51 -38.42
N LEU A 62 17.05 7.39 -38.59
CA LEU A 62 16.82 6.76 -39.89
C LEU A 62 15.32 6.85 -40.18
N ALA A 63 14.93 7.58 -41.22
CA ALA A 63 13.54 7.84 -41.57
C ALA A 63 13.22 7.39 -43.01
N PRO A 64 13.04 6.09 -43.27
CA PRO A 64 12.67 5.62 -44.59
C PRO A 64 11.33 6.23 -45.00
N GLN A 65 11.29 6.79 -46.21
CA GLN A 65 10.09 7.39 -46.80
C GLN A 65 9.88 6.77 -48.17
N GLY A 66 8.65 6.40 -48.47
CA GLY A 66 8.22 5.92 -49.75
C GLY A 66 6.90 6.56 -50.17
N GLY A 67 6.77 6.92 -51.44
CA GLY A 67 5.55 7.49 -51.94
C GLY A 67 5.25 7.02 -53.38
N VAL A 68 3.98 6.95 -53.72
CA VAL A 68 3.47 6.75 -55.05
C VAL A 68 2.71 7.97 -55.44
N SER A 69 3.12 8.65 -56.48
CA SER A 69 2.37 9.77 -57.08
C SER A 69 1.82 9.37 -58.45
N SER A 70 0.54 9.48 -58.64
CA SER A 70 -0.15 9.30 -59.92
C SER A 70 -1.01 10.54 -60.19
N PHE A 71 -0.85 11.09 -61.37
CA PHE A 71 -1.64 12.22 -61.81
C PHE A 71 -2.30 11.86 -63.14
N ASP A 72 -3.59 12.06 -63.27
CA ASP A 72 -4.41 11.98 -64.47
C ASP A 72 -4.13 10.81 -65.41
N ARG A 73 -4.42 9.55 -64.95
CA ARG A 73 -4.30 8.31 -65.70
C ARG A 73 -2.87 7.94 -66.19
N MET A 74 -1.84 8.67 -65.75
CA MET A 74 -0.43 8.27 -66.00
C MET A 74 -0.01 7.16 -65.07
N LYS A 75 0.96 6.33 -65.50
CA LYS A 75 1.57 5.31 -64.64
C LYS A 75 2.19 5.95 -63.41
N GLY A 76 1.77 5.48 -62.24
CA GLY A 76 2.28 6.00 -60.98
C GLY A 76 3.82 5.94 -60.90
N SER A 77 4.41 7.04 -60.45
CA SER A 77 5.81 7.17 -60.18
C SER A 77 6.08 6.74 -58.74
N TRP A 78 6.99 5.80 -58.56
CA TRP A 78 7.49 5.35 -57.24
C TRP A 78 8.71 6.17 -56.86
N SER A 79 8.68 6.74 -55.66
CA SER A 79 9.84 7.38 -55.04
C SER A 79 10.09 6.76 -53.69
N TRP A 80 11.36 6.52 -53.42
CA TRP A 80 11.80 6.11 -52.08
C TRP A 80 13.04 6.89 -51.70
N SER A 81 13.16 7.23 -50.41
CA SER A 81 14.34 7.87 -49.85
C SER A 81 14.62 7.30 -48.48
N LEU A 82 15.91 7.24 -48.15
CA LEU A 82 16.40 6.75 -46.88
C LEU A 82 17.30 7.82 -46.23
N PRO A 83 16.74 8.92 -45.75
CA PRO A 83 17.51 9.94 -45.07
C PRO A 83 18.07 9.43 -43.76
N VAL A 84 19.38 9.59 -43.58
CA VAL A 84 20.09 9.36 -42.31
C VAL A 84 20.50 10.72 -41.79
N SER A 85 20.12 11.06 -40.60
CA SER A 85 20.53 12.29 -39.91
C SER A 85 21.19 11.97 -38.57
N ALA A 86 22.27 12.70 -38.26
CA ALA A 86 22.90 12.67 -36.94
C ALA A 86 22.81 14.07 -36.32
N SER A 87 22.38 14.15 -35.08
CA SER A 87 22.39 15.40 -34.33
C SER A 87 23.04 15.19 -32.95
N TRP A 88 23.81 16.17 -32.51
CA TRP A 88 24.49 16.14 -31.23
C TRP A 88 24.33 17.49 -30.54
N GLU A 89 23.81 17.50 -29.29
CA GLU A 89 23.69 18.69 -28.46
C GLU A 89 24.86 18.76 -27.48
N LEU A 90 25.72 19.77 -27.65
CA LEU A 90 26.81 20.05 -26.73
C LEU A 90 26.29 20.82 -25.51
N ASP A 91 26.57 20.30 -24.30
CA ASP A 91 26.08 20.88 -23.05
C ASP A 91 26.95 22.06 -22.55
N LEU A 92 26.94 23.18 -23.31
CA LEU A 92 27.74 24.36 -22.99
C LEU A 92 27.24 25.11 -21.74
N PHE A 93 25.96 25.02 -21.43
CA PHE A 93 25.32 25.75 -20.32
C PHE A 93 24.78 24.83 -19.20
N GLY A 94 25.15 23.56 -19.20
CA GLY A 94 24.77 22.61 -18.18
C GLY A 94 23.31 22.17 -18.19
N LYS A 95 22.59 22.33 -19.29
CA LYS A 95 21.18 21.86 -19.46
C LYS A 95 21.08 20.36 -19.26
N ILE A 96 21.88 19.57 -19.98
CA ILE A 96 21.87 18.11 -19.92
C ILE A 96 22.35 17.65 -18.53
N LEU A 97 23.38 18.31 -17.99
CA LEU A 97 23.88 18.01 -16.64
C LEU A 97 22.79 18.19 -15.57
N ASN A 98 22.07 19.31 -15.61
CA ASN A 98 21.01 19.59 -14.63
C ASN A 98 19.78 18.70 -14.84
N THR A 99 19.44 18.34 -16.09
CA THR A 99 18.40 17.35 -16.38
C THR A 99 18.73 16.00 -15.78
N LYS A 100 19.98 15.52 -15.93
CA LYS A 100 20.45 14.27 -15.31
C LYS A 100 20.43 14.34 -13.78
N ARG A 101 20.81 15.48 -13.18
CA ARG A 101 20.75 15.70 -11.72
C ARG A 101 19.29 15.64 -11.24
N ALA A 102 18.38 16.30 -11.96
CA ALA A 102 16.94 16.25 -11.66
C ALA A 102 16.37 14.84 -11.76
N ALA A 103 16.71 14.10 -12.82
CA ALA A 103 16.29 12.69 -12.98
C ALA A 103 16.84 11.78 -11.87
N LYS A 104 18.11 12.01 -11.43
CA LYS A 104 18.66 11.31 -10.27
C LYS A 104 17.91 11.61 -8.97
N ALA A 105 17.55 12.86 -8.74
CA ALA A 105 16.77 13.26 -7.56
C ALA A 105 15.34 12.66 -7.62
N ALA A 106 14.73 12.61 -8.82
CA ALA A 106 13.44 11.96 -9.03
C ALA A 106 13.48 10.45 -8.72
N LEU A 107 14.58 9.77 -9.09
CA LEU A 107 14.77 8.36 -8.73
C LEU A 107 14.85 8.18 -7.21
N LEU A 108 15.67 8.96 -6.52
CA LEU A 108 15.78 8.88 -5.05
C LEU A 108 14.44 9.15 -4.38
N ARG A 109 13.66 10.09 -4.91
CA ARG A 109 12.29 10.35 -4.41
C ARG A 109 11.38 9.14 -4.59
N SER A 110 11.40 8.49 -5.75
CA SER A 110 10.55 7.31 -6.01
C SER A 110 10.95 6.12 -5.14
N GLU A 111 12.24 5.92 -4.86
CA GLU A 111 12.74 4.91 -3.92
C GLU A 111 12.25 5.17 -2.48
N ALA A 112 12.33 6.42 -2.01
CA ALA A 112 11.81 6.82 -0.71
C ALA A 112 10.29 6.65 -0.62
N TYR A 113 9.57 6.99 -1.69
CA TYR A 113 8.12 6.77 -1.77
C TYR A 113 7.74 5.29 -1.69
N ARG A 114 8.45 4.42 -2.43
CA ARG A 114 8.25 2.97 -2.34
C ARG A 114 8.45 2.47 -0.89
N GLN A 115 9.47 2.96 -0.19
CA GLN A 115 9.72 2.59 1.21
C GLN A 115 8.58 3.09 2.13
N ALA A 116 8.06 4.29 1.89
CA ALA A 116 6.93 4.83 2.66
C ALA A 116 5.67 3.98 2.45
N VAL A 117 5.33 3.61 1.20
CA VAL A 117 4.21 2.71 0.89
C VAL A 117 4.38 1.35 1.56
N GLN A 118 5.58 0.76 1.52
CA GLN A 118 5.87 -0.50 2.20
C GLN A 118 5.60 -0.40 3.71
N THR A 119 6.08 0.66 4.35
CA THR A 119 5.87 0.89 5.78
C THR A 119 4.38 1.06 6.10
N GLN A 120 3.66 1.79 5.26
CA GLN A 120 2.20 1.98 5.42
C GLN A 120 1.43 0.67 5.32
N VAL A 121 1.77 -0.19 4.38
CA VAL A 121 1.14 -1.52 4.23
C VAL A 121 1.40 -2.38 5.47
N VAL A 122 2.64 -2.43 5.95
CA VAL A 122 3.00 -3.16 7.17
C VAL A 122 2.22 -2.66 8.38
N ALA A 123 2.17 -1.34 8.58
CA ALA A 123 1.45 -0.72 9.68
C ALA A 123 -0.07 -0.99 9.62
N ALA A 124 -0.66 -0.92 8.43
CA ALA A 124 -2.07 -1.20 8.25
C ALA A 124 -2.43 -2.65 8.61
N ILE A 125 -1.63 -3.62 8.13
CA ILE A 125 -1.85 -5.04 8.43
C ILE A 125 -1.69 -5.30 9.94
N ALA A 126 -0.66 -4.75 10.56
CA ALA A 126 -0.45 -4.90 12.01
C ALA A 126 -1.61 -4.30 12.80
N ASN A 127 -2.09 -3.11 12.44
CA ASN A 127 -3.23 -2.47 13.09
C ASN A 127 -4.50 -3.32 12.97
N TYR A 128 -4.83 -3.84 11.78
CA TYR A 128 -6.00 -4.70 11.60
C TYR A 128 -5.87 -6.01 12.36
N TYR A 129 -4.69 -6.61 12.39
CA TYR A 129 -4.43 -7.85 13.13
C TYR A 129 -4.67 -7.67 14.65
N TYR A 130 -4.07 -6.65 15.26
CA TYR A 130 -4.27 -6.39 16.68
C TYR A 130 -5.69 -5.91 17.01
N THR A 131 -6.32 -5.19 16.10
CA THR A 131 -7.75 -4.83 16.26
C THR A 131 -8.63 -6.08 16.27
N LEU A 132 -8.37 -7.02 15.37
CA LEU A 132 -9.11 -8.29 15.35
C LEU A 132 -8.91 -9.08 16.63
N LEU A 133 -7.68 -9.23 17.10
CA LEU A 133 -7.39 -9.90 18.38
C LEU A 133 -8.08 -9.22 19.57
N MET A 134 -8.15 -7.89 19.55
CA MET A 134 -8.86 -7.14 20.59
C MET A 134 -10.36 -7.44 20.54
N LEU A 135 -10.97 -7.46 19.35
CA LEU A 135 -12.38 -7.75 19.17
C LEU A 135 -12.72 -9.20 19.56
N ASP A 136 -11.88 -10.18 19.18
CA ASP A 136 -12.04 -11.57 19.59
C ASP A 136 -12.00 -11.70 21.12
N LYS A 137 -11.09 -10.99 21.78
CA LYS A 137 -11.01 -11.00 23.23
C LYS A 137 -12.20 -10.29 23.89
N GLN A 138 -12.65 -9.21 23.29
CA GLN A 138 -13.86 -8.51 23.76
C GLN A 138 -15.10 -9.40 23.66
N LEU A 139 -15.25 -10.11 22.53
CA LEU A 139 -16.34 -11.06 22.33
C LEU A 139 -16.32 -12.15 23.40
N GLN A 140 -15.16 -12.78 23.64
CA GLN A 140 -15.01 -13.79 24.67
C GLN A 140 -15.43 -13.28 26.06
N ILE A 141 -14.97 -12.07 26.44
CA ILE A 141 -15.33 -11.46 27.74
C ILE A 141 -16.83 -11.17 27.80
N THR A 142 -17.44 -10.72 26.69
CA THR A 142 -18.88 -10.44 26.66
C THR A 142 -19.70 -11.72 26.78
N GLU A 143 -19.29 -12.83 26.13
CA GLU A 143 -19.91 -14.13 26.25
C GLU A 143 -19.82 -14.67 27.70
N GLU A 144 -18.64 -14.60 28.31
CA GLU A 144 -18.46 -15.00 29.71
C GLU A 144 -19.34 -14.13 30.65
N THR A 145 -19.43 -12.84 30.39
CA THR A 145 -20.28 -11.90 31.12
C THR A 145 -21.77 -12.23 30.96
N ALA A 146 -22.20 -12.63 29.78
CA ALA A 146 -23.60 -13.04 29.54
C ALA A 146 -23.95 -14.28 30.37
N VAL A 147 -23.06 -15.26 30.48
CA VAL A 147 -23.27 -16.44 31.35
C VAL A 147 -23.46 -16.02 32.80
N LEU A 148 -22.60 -15.16 33.33
CA LEU A 148 -22.69 -14.66 34.71
C LEU A 148 -23.96 -13.88 34.97
N TRP A 149 -24.42 -13.06 34.00
CA TRP A 149 -25.72 -12.37 34.14
C TRP A 149 -26.89 -13.34 34.09
N GLY A 150 -26.83 -14.41 33.29
CA GLY A 150 -27.83 -15.47 33.28
C GLY A 150 -27.96 -16.14 34.65
N GLU A 151 -26.84 -16.51 35.29
CA GLU A 151 -26.82 -17.06 36.65
C GLU A 151 -27.31 -16.07 37.68
N ASN A 152 -27.01 -14.78 37.52
CA ASN A 152 -27.54 -13.73 38.39
C ASN A 152 -29.07 -13.60 38.29
N VAL A 153 -29.65 -13.70 37.10
CA VAL A 153 -31.11 -13.69 36.89
C VAL A 153 -31.76 -14.85 37.64
N GLU A 154 -31.22 -16.06 37.51
CA GLU A 154 -31.77 -17.23 38.23
C GLU A 154 -31.67 -17.08 39.76
N THR A 155 -30.53 -16.54 40.22
CA THR A 155 -30.34 -16.20 41.64
C THR A 155 -31.40 -15.18 42.13
N MET A 156 -31.64 -14.12 41.36
CA MET A 156 -32.61 -13.10 41.69
C MET A 156 -34.07 -13.63 41.69
N LYS A 157 -34.38 -14.59 40.79
CA LYS A 157 -35.68 -15.29 40.82
C LYS A 157 -35.84 -16.13 42.08
N ALA A 158 -34.86 -16.89 42.48
CA ALA A 158 -34.89 -17.67 43.70
C ALA A 158 -35.01 -16.80 44.95
N MET A 159 -34.28 -15.66 45.00
CA MET A 159 -34.39 -14.70 46.06
C MET A 159 -35.78 -14.04 46.14
N LYS A 160 -36.43 -13.83 45.01
CA LYS A 160 -37.80 -13.33 44.95
C LYS A 160 -38.78 -14.37 45.54
N GLU A 161 -38.63 -15.64 45.20
CA GLU A 161 -39.44 -16.72 45.77
C GLU A 161 -39.30 -16.81 47.30
N ALA A 162 -38.06 -16.54 47.81
CA ALA A 162 -37.80 -16.43 49.23
C ALA A 162 -38.25 -15.09 49.90
N ALA A 163 -38.94 -14.25 49.14
CA ALA A 163 -39.38 -12.90 49.56
C ALA A 163 -38.25 -11.95 50.02
N MET A 164 -36.99 -12.19 49.51
CA MET A 164 -35.82 -11.39 49.85
C MET A 164 -35.64 -10.20 48.91
N VAL A 165 -36.19 -10.26 47.68
CA VAL A 165 -36.15 -9.18 46.69
C VAL A 165 -37.52 -8.99 46.03
N ASN A 166 -37.75 -7.82 45.48
CA ASN A 166 -38.99 -7.50 44.78
C ASN A 166 -38.89 -7.80 43.26
N GLU A 167 -40.02 -7.79 42.57
CA GLU A 167 -40.14 -7.99 41.13
C GLU A 167 -39.25 -7.03 40.35
N ALA A 168 -39.15 -5.76 40.74
CA ALA A 168 -38.35 -4.76 40.04
C ALA A 168 -36.86 -5.15 40.00
N GLY A 169 -36.33 -5.80 41.04
CA GLY A 169 -34.95 -6.30 41.06
C GLY A 169 -34.71 -7.42 40.03
N VAL A 170 -35.68 -8.33 39.89
CA VAL A 170 -35.60 -9.41 38.86
C VAL A 170 -35.65 -8.83 37.47
N VAL A 171 -36.60 -7.97 37.17
CA VAL A 171 -36.74 -7.32 35.84
C VAL A 171 -35.51 -6.48 35.49
N GLN A 172 -34.92 -5.79 36.46
CA GLN A 172 -33.65 -5.06 36.22
C GLN A 172 -32.50 -5.99 35.87
N SER A 173 -32.40 -7.15 36.56
CA SER A 173 -31.36 -8.14 36.25
C SER A 173 -31.55 -8.76 34.85
N GLU A 174 -32.82 -9.07 34.48
CA GLU A 174 -33.15 -9.55 33.15
C GLU A 174 -32.82 -8.51 32.06
N ALA A 175 -33.13 -7.23 32.30
CA ALA A 175 -32.80 -6.15 31.39
C ALA A 175 -31.27 -6.04 31.16
N ASN A 176 -30.47 -6.16 32.22
CA ASN A 176 -29.02 -6.15 32.13
C ASN A 176 -28.49 -7.38 31.35
N TYR A 177 -29.06 -8.56 31.59
CA TYR A 177 -28.72 -9.77 30.84
C TYR A 177 -28.97 -9.61 29.34
N TYR A 178 -30.17 -9.10 28.97
CA TYR A 178 -30.49 -8.88 27.56
C TYR A 178 -29.66 -7.77 26.91
N MET A 179 -29.24 -6.73 27.65
CA MET A 179 -28.31 -5.73 27.16
C MET A 179 -26.95 -6.34 26.80
N VAL A 180 -26.43 -7.25 27.63
CA VAL A 180 -25.17 -7.94 27.35
C VAL A 180 -25.33 -8.86 26.15
N LEU A 181 -26.42 -9.63 26.07
CA LEU A 181 -26.71 -10.49 24.92
C LEU A 181 -26.82 -9.69 23.61
N ALA A 182 -27.38 -8.50 23.62
CA ALA A 182 -27.50 -7.65 22.45
C ALA A 182 -26.16 -7.03 22.01
N SER A 183 -25.13 -7.11 22.85
CA SER A 183 -23.77 -6.60 22.54
C SER A 183 -22.84 -7.66 21.95
N ILE A 184 -23.25 -8.92 21.90
CA ILE A 184 -22.58 -10.04 21.22
C ILE A 184 -22.90 -10.02 19.73
#